data_abbc17377790cffc01cfd21406e30484
#
_entry.id   abbc17377790cffc01cfd21406e30484
#
_cell.length_a   1.000
_cell.length_b   1.000
_cell.length_c   1.000
_cell.angle_alpha   90.00
_cell.angle_beta   90.00
_cell.angle_gamma   90.00
#
_symmetry.space_group_name_H-M   'P 1'
#
loop_
_entity.id
_entity.type
_entity.pdbx_description
1 polymer ?
#
loop_
_entity_poly.entity_id
_entity_poly.type
_entity_poly.pdbx_seq_one_letter_code
_entity_poly.pdbx_strand_id
1 'polypeptide(L)'
;MQLPLRIAMVSAECAPFAKTGGLADVAAALSRTLWKRGHQVRLFVPLYGRIERSGLETESFLAPFPLGFPGWEVPVSVRKAPLPDSENADGAPLQVEFIHSPELFGREEFYTNDDDEPIRWAAFCRAAIEACQRT
;
A
#
# COMPACT_ATOMS: atom_id res chain seq x y z
N MET A 1 7.67 -8.40 -29.14
CA MET A 1 7.05 -8.80 -27.84
C MET A 1 7.78 -8.09 -26.71
N GLN A 2 7.05 -7.37 -25.91
CA GLN A 2 7.63 -6.68 -24.76
C GLN A 2 7.60 -7.60 -23.53
N LEU A 3 8.75 -7.74 -22.85
CA LEU A 3 8.81 -8.53 -21.61
C LEU A 3 8.05 -7.79 -20.51
N PRO A 4 7.35 -8.53 -19.61
CA PRO A 4 6.67 -7.91 -18.50
C PRO A 4 7.66 -7.23 -17.54
N LEU A 5 7.29 -6.04 -17.11
CA LEU A 5 8.04 -5.30 -16.10
C LEU A 5 7.59 -5.70 -14.70
N ARG A 6 8.48 -5.53 -13.74
CA ARG A 6 8.16 -5.62 -12.30
C ARG A 6 8.07 -4.20 -11.77
N ILE A 7 6.89 -3.80 -11.34
CA ILE A 7 6.57 -2.42 -11.00
C ILE A 7 6.10 -2.34 -9.55
N ALA A 8 6.73 -1.48 -8.76
CA ALA A 8 6.24 -1.12 -7.43
C ALA A 8 5.62 0.28 -7.52
N MET A 9 4.33 0.36 -7.22
CA MET A 9 3.58 1.61 -7.11
C MET A 9 3.41 1.91 -5.63
N VAL A 10 3.89 3.07 -5.19
CA VAL A 10 3.84 3.47 -3.77
C VAL A 10 3.05 4.77 -3.69
N SER A 11 1.91 4.75 -3.05
CA SER A 11 1.00 5.89 -3.03
C SER A 11 0.36 6.08 -1.67
N ALA A 12 0.23 7.34 -1.26
CA ALA A 12 -0.48 7.70 -0.04
C ALA A 12 -1.99 7.47 -0.14
N GLU A 13 -2.52 7.41 -1.36
CA GLU A 13 -3.95 7.23 -1.62
C GLU A 13 -4.18 6.23 -2.74
N CYS A 14 -5.29 5.54 -2.68
CA CYS A 14 -5.76 4.63 -3.73
C CYS A 14 -7.28 4.48 -3.62
N ALA A 15 -8.00 4.79 -4.69
CA ALA A 15 -9.44 4.55 -4.74
C ALA A 15 -9.72 3.03 -4.81
N PRO A 16 -10.77 2.53 -4.19
CA PRO A 16 -11.78 3.23 -3.36
C PRO A 16 -11.39 3.31 -1.88
N PHE A 17 -10.22 2.85 -1.47
CA PHE A 17 -9.87 2.64 -0.07
C PHE A 17 -9.53 3.93 0.67
N ALA A 18 -8.72 4.79 0.06
CA ALA A 18 -8.28 6.06 0.65
C ALA A 18 -8.27 7.11 -0.45
N LYS A 19 -9.18 8.07 -0.35
CA LYS A 19 -9.32 9.09 -1.38
C LYS A 19 -9.63 10.45 -0.78
N THR A 20 -8.81 11.44 -1.14
CA THR A 20 -9.12 12.85 -0.89
C THR A 20 -9.21 13.65 -2.19
N GLY A 21 -8.64 13.13 -3.29
CA GLY A 21 -8.61 13.84 -4.58
C GLY A 21 -8.13 12.95 -5.72
N GLY A 22 -7.56 13.56 -6.75
CA GLY A 22 -7.20 12.89 -7.98
C GLY A 22 -6.06 11.87 -7.87
N LEU A 23 -5.18 12.00 -6.86
CA LEU A 23 -4.09 11.04 -6.66
C LEU A 23 -4.61 9.61 -6.47
N ALA A 24 -5.67 9.45 -5.69
CA ALA A 24 -6.26 8.14 -5.45
C ALA A 24 -6.77 7.49 -6.74
N ASP A 25 -7.38 8.27 -7.61
CA ASP A 25 -7.90 7.78 -8.89
C ASP A 25 -6.78 7.39 -9.84
N VAL A 26 -5.72 8.20 -9.92
CA VAL A 26 -4.56 7.92 -10.77
C VAL A 26 -3.84 6.66 -10.30
N ALA A 27 -3.59 6.53 -9.01
CA ALA A 27 -2.89 5.35 -8.46
C ALA A 27 -3.66 4.07 -8.78
N ALA A 28 -4.96 4.05 -8.58
CA ALA A 28 -5.79 2.89 -8.87
C ALA A 28 -5.86 2.59 -10.38
N ALA A 29 -6.14 3.60 -11.20
CA ALA A 29 -6.33 3.41 -12.64
C ALA A 29 -5.05 3.00 -13.34
N LEU A 30 -3.93 3.63 -13.03
CA LEU A 30 -2.64 3.31 -13.65
C LEU A 30 -2.19 1.90 -13.25
N SER A 31 -2.27 1.57 -11.96
CA SER A 31 -1.89 0.23 -11.48
C SER A 31 -2.75 -0.85 -12.12
N ARG A 32 -4.06 -0.64 -12.22
CA ARG A 32 -5.00 -1.55 -12.86
C ARG A 32 -4.65 -1.76 -14.34
N THR A 33 -4.38 -0.68 -15.05
CA THR A 33 -4.04 -0.73 -16.50
C THR A 33 -2.75 -1.51 -16.72
N LEU A 34 -1.71 -1.23 -15.93
CA LEU A 34 -0.43 -1.93 -16.05
C LEU A 34 -0.57 -3.42 -15.74
N TRP A 35 -1.34 -3.77 -14.72
CA TRP A 35 -1.62 -5.16 -14.37
C TRP A 35 -2.37 -5.89 -15.49
N LYS A 36 -3.39 -5.27 -16.05
CA LYS A 36 -4.17 -5.85 -17.15
C LYS A 36 -3.35 -6.01 -18.44
N ARG A 37 -2.31 -5.20 -18.61
CA ARG A 37 -1.36 -5.33 -19.72
C ARG A 37 -0.31 -6.42 -19.51
N GLY A 38 -0.35 -7.13 -18.41
CA GLY A 38 0.53 -8.27 -18.15
C GLY A 38 1.80 -7.94 -17.38
N HIS A 39 1.94 -6.73 -16.86
CA HIS A 39 3.06 -6.40 -15.98
C HIS A 39 2.81 -6.96 -14.58
N GLN A 40 3.89 -7.22 -13.84
CA GLN A 40 3.82 -7.59 -12.44
C GLN A 40 3.79 -6.32 -11.62
N VAL A 41 2.63 -6.00 -11.04
CA VAL A 41 2.44 -4.76 -10.30
C VAL A 41 2.23 -5.06 -8.81
N ARG A 42 2.98 -4.36 -7.97
CA ARG A 42 2.76 -4.32 -6.52
C ARG A 42 2.35 -2.90 -6.16
N LEU A 43 1.18 -2.76 -5.56
CA LEU A 43 0.61 -1.46 -5.19
C LEU A 43 0.60 -1.34 -3.67
N PHE A 44 1.39 -0.41 -3.13
CA PHE A 44 1.52 -0.18 -1.69
C PHE A 44 0.75 1.07 -1.27
N VAL A 45 -0.04 0.92 -0.22
CA VAL A 45 -0.84 1.99 0.38
C VAL A 45 -0.77 1.83 1.90
N PRO A 46 -0.72 2.92 2.69
CA PRO A 46 -0.83 2.75 4.14
C PRO A 46 -2.17 2.17 4.55
N LEU A 47 -2.15 1.29 5.54
CA LEU A 47 -3.41 0.81 6.15
C LEU A 47 -3.87 1.84 7.19
N TYR A 48 -4.61 2.83 6.71
CA TYR A 48 -5.15 3.86 7.59
C TYR A 48 -6.22 3.29 8.53
N GLY A 49 -6.35 3.88 9.70
CA GLY A 49 -7.37 3.48 10.67
C GLY A 49 -8.78 3.51 10.09
N ARG A 50 -9.06 4.48 9.21
CA ARG A 50 -10.34 4.58 8.52
C ARG A 50 -10.61 3.37 7.62
N ILE A 51 -9.59 2.82 6.97
CA ILE A 51 -9.72 1.60 6.15
C ILE A 51 -10.02 0.41 7.04
N GLU A 52 -9.28 0.27 8.15
CA GLU A 52 -9.52 -0.83 9.10
C GLU A 52 -10.95 -0.80 9.65
N ARG A 53 -11.46 0.39 9.95
CA ARG A 53 -12.82 0.57 10.48
C ARG A 53 -13.91 0.48 9.43
N SER A 54 -13.57 0.47 8.13
CA SER A 54 -14.54 0.38 7.05
C SER A 54 -15.17 -1.01 6.90
N GLY A 55 -14.61 -2.00 7.56
CA GLY A 55 -15.03 -3.39 7.40
C GLY A 55 -14.37 -4.11 6.23
N LEU A 56 -13.37 -3.51 5.60
CA LEU A 56 -12.60 -4.17 4.54
C LEU A 56 -11.91 -5.42 5.09
N GLU A 57 -12.16 -6.57 4.47
CA GLU A 57 -11.45 -7.79 4.79
C GLU A 57 -10.07 -7.79 4.13
N THR A 58 -9.04 -8.02 4.95
CA THR A 58 -7.66 -8.12 4.46
C THR A 58 -7.04 -9.42 4.93
N GLU A 59 -6.09 -9.94 4.13
CA GLU A 59 -5.30 -11.11 4.50
C GLU A 59 -3.91 -10.69 4.94
N SER A 60 -3.34 -11.43 5.90
CA SER A 60 -1.93 -11.26 6.25
C SER A 60 -1.07 -11.73 5.08
N PHE A 61 -0.16 -10.87 4.62
CA PHE A 61 0.76 -11.21 3.54
C PHE A 61 2.20 -11.32 4.04
N LEU A 62 2.63 -10.39 4.89
CA LEU A 62 3.96 -10.40 5.48
C LEU A 62 3.83 -10.15 6.98
N ALA A 63 4.36 -11.09 7.76
CA ALA A 63 4.35 -11.01 9.22
C ALA A 63 5.14 -9.77 9.71
N PRO A 64 4.87 -9.28 10.92
CA PRO A 64 5.56 -8.10 11.43
C PRO A 64 7.08 -8.23 11.38
N PHE A 65 7.72 -7.18 10.93
CA PHE A 65 9.17 -7.02 10.91
C PHE A 65 9.55 -5.65 11.48
N PRO A 66 10.73 -5.54 12.10
CA PRO A 66 11.14 -4.25 12.65
C PRO A 66 11.60 -3.31 11.53
N LEU A 67 11.15 -2.06 11.61
CA LEU A 67 11.62 -0.97 10.77
C LEU A 67 12.39 -0.01 11.64
N GLY A 68 13.72 -0.04 11.53
CA GLY A 68 14.62 0.71 12.39
C GLY A 68 15.08 2.03 11.81
N PHE A 69 15.14 3.05 12.67
CA PHE A 69 15.75 4.34 12.41
C PHE A 69 16.71 4.67 13.57
N PRO A 70 17.65 5.61 13.41
CA PRO A 70 18.53 5.98 14.52
C PRO A 70 17.73 6.34 15.79
N GLY A 71 17.90 5.54 16.85
CA GLY A 71 17.23 5.75 18.14
C GLY A 71 15.76 5.38 18.18
N TRP A 72 15.21 4.76 17.13
CA TRP A 72 13.80 4.45 17.06
C TRP A 72 13.53 3.23 16.18
N GLU A 73 12.54 2.42 16.58
CA GLU A 73 12.11 1.24 15.83
C GLU A 73 10.60 1.09 15.93
N VAL A 74 9.96 0.64 14.86
CA VAL A 74 8.53 0.38 14.83
C VAL A 74 8.26 -0.94 14.10
N PRO A 75 7.38 -1.81 14.64
CA PRO A 75 6.96 -3.01 13.91
C PRO A 75 6.02 -2.64 12.76
N VAL A 76 6.22 -3.26 11.61
CA VAL A 76 5.41 -3.07 10.42
C VAL A 76 5.07 -4.43 9.84
N SER A 77 3.86 -4.60 9.37
CA SER A 77 3.45 -5.79 8.63
C SER A 77 2.77 -5.40 7.33
N VAL A 78 2.50 -6.37 6.48
CA VAL A 78 1.79 -6.13 5.22
C VAL A 78 0.55 -7.01 5.18
N ARG A 79 -0.58 -6.38 4.88
CA ARG A 79 -1.85 -7.05 4.64
C ARG A 79 -2.27 -6.77 3.20
N LYS A 80 -3.08 -7.61 2.60
CA LYS A 80 -3.50 -7.42 1.22
C LYS A 80 -5.01 -7.56 1.05
N ALA A 81 -5.52 -6.90 0.03
CA ALA A 81 -6.89 -7.04 -0.44
C ALA A 81 -6.93 -6.77 -1.96
N PRO A 82 -7.86 -7.38 -2.69
CA PRO A 82 -7.95 -7.16 -4.13
C PRO A 82 -8.41 -5.74 -4.46
N LEU A 83 -7.81 -5.17 -5.50
CA LEU A 83 -8.30 -3.92 -6.09
C LEU A 83 -9.53 -4.26 -6.95
N PRO A 84 -10.67 -3.58 -6.75
CA PRO A 84 -11.86 -3.83 -7.56
C PRO A 84 -11.62 -3.64 -9.06
N ASP A 85 -12.27 -4.47 -9.87
CA ASP A 85 -12.24 -4.41 -11.34
C ASP A 85 -10.83 -4.48 -11.93
N SER A 86 -9.95 -5.27 -11.33
CA SER A 86 -8.54 -5.35 -11.72
C SER A 86 -8.14 -6.69 -12.32
N GLU A 87 -9.07 -7.63 -12.52
CA GLU A 87 -8.75 -8.96 -13.04
C GLU A 87 -8.02 -8.87 -14.38
N ASN A 88 -6.89 -9.56 -14.48
CA ASN A 88 -6.11 -9.67 -15.71
C ASN A 88 -6.67 -10.77 -16.63
N ALA A 89 -5.95 -11.08 -17.73
CA ALA A 89 -6.39 -12.11 -18.69
C ALA A 89 -6.56 -13.49 -18.05
N ASP A 90 -5.84 -13.78 -16.97
CA ASP A 90 -5.92 -15.04 -16.23
C ASP A 90 -7.00 -15.02 -15.14
N GLY A 91 -7.73 -13.93 -15.02
CA GLY A 91 -8.77 -13.76 -14.00
C GLY A 91 -8.24 -13.39 -12.61
N ALA A 92 -6.94 -13.06 -12.49
CA ALA A 92 -6.33 -12.71 -11.23
C ALA A 92 -6.46 -11.21 -10.93
N PRO A 93 -6.99 -10.82 -9.77
CA PRO A 93 -7.04 -9.41 -9.39
C PRO A 93 -5.67 -8.91 -8.96
N LEU A 94 -5.43 -7.61 -9.15
CA LEU A 94 -4.29 -6.92 -8.56
C LEU A 94 -4.51 -6.82 -7.06
N GLN A 95 -3.52 -7.25 -6.27
CA GLN A 95 -3.57 -7.11 -4.82
C GLN A 95 -3.00 -5.76 -4.39
N VAL A 96 -3.75 -5.04 -3.57
CA VAL A 96 -3.23 -3.87 -2.86
C VAL A 96 -2.52 -4.39 -1.60
N GLU A 97 -1.28 -3.98 -1.41
CA GLU A 97 -0.48 -4.33 -0.26
C GLU A 97 -0.49 -3.16 0.72
N PHE A 98 -1.23 -3.34 1.80
CA PHE A 98 -1.40 -2.32 2.83
C PHE A 98 -0.27 -2.43 3.86
N ILE A 99 0.47 -1.35 4.02
CA ILE A 99 1.49 -1.24 5.07
C ILE A 99 0.76 -1.00 6.40
N HIS A 100 0.84 -1.97 7.28
CA HIS A 100 0.14 -1.97 8.56
C HIS A 100 1.07 -1.52 9.68
N SER A 101 0.78 -0.38 10.25
CA SER A 101 1.42 0.17 11.45
C SER A 101 0.40 1.02 12.20
N PRO A 102 -0.28 0.45 13.22
CA PRO A 102 -1.27 1.21 13.97
C PRO A 102 -0.72 2.52 14.56
N GLU A 103 0.55 2.49 15.00
CA GLU A 103 1.22 3.65 15.57
C GLU A 103 1.34 4.80 14.56
N LEU A 104 1.64 4.49 13.29
CA LEU A 104 1.86 5.51 12.27
C LEU A 104 0.60 5.87 11.49
N PHE A 105 -0.25 4.91 11.19
CA PHE A 105 -1.37 5.09 10.25
C PHE A 105 -2.74 4.78 10.83
N GLY A 106 -2.83 4.28 12.05
CA GLY A 106 -4.10 4.01 12.73
C GLY A 106 -4.85 5.25 13.20
N ARG A 107 -4.65 6.38 12.53
CA ARG A 107 -5.20 7.69 12.87
C ARG A 107 -6.47 7.99 12.08
N GLU A 108 -7.24 8.99 12.53
CA GLU A 108 -8.50 9.36 11.89
C GLU A 108 -8.29 9.97 10.50
N GLU A 109 -7.30 10.88 10.39
CA GLU A 109 -7.02 11.57 9.14
C GLU A 109 -5.87 10.90 8.37
N PHE A 110 -5.92 10.93 7.04
CA PHE A 110 -4.82 10.44 6.20
C PHE A 110 -3.57 11.31 6.36
N TYR A 111 -3.77 12.61 6.36
CA TYR A 111 -2.71 13.60 6.56
C TYR A 111 -2.98 14.34 7.86
N THR A 112 -1.95 14.56 8.66
CA THR A 112 -2.08 15.20 9.97
C THR A 112 -1.08 16.35 10.08
N ASN A 113 -1.28 17.21 11.08
CA ASN A 113 -0.31 18.24 11.44
C ASN A 113 0.54 17.81 12.65
N ASP A 114 0.61 16.53 12.92
CA ASP A 114 1.40 15.99 14.02
C ASP A 114 2.90 16.15 13.73
N ASP A 115 3.70 16.27 14.79
CA ASP A 115 5.15 16.47 14.67
C ASP A 115 5.86 15.32 13.96
N ASP A 116 5.27 14.12 13.98
CA ASP A 116 5.84 12.92 13.34
C ASP A 116 5.40 12.74 11.88
N GLU A 117 4.71 13.70 11.28
CA GLU A 117 4.23 13.58 9.90
C GLU A 117 5.34 13.21 8.91
N PRO A 118 6.53 13.84 8.92
CA PRO A 118 7.63 13.44 8.03
C PRO A 118 8.11 12.01 8.28
N ILE A 119 8.11 11.57 9.54
CA ILE A 119 8.54 10.23 9.93
C ILE A 119 7.57 9.17 9.39
N ARG A 120 6.28 9.44 9.43
CA ARG A 120 5.24 8.55 8.89
C ARG A 120 5.52 8.22 7.42
N TRP A 121 5.79 9.22 6.63
CA TRP A 121 6.01 9.04 5.19
C TRP A 121 7.37 8.42 4.88
N ALA A 122 8.41 8.78 5.61
CA ALA A 122 9.70 8.12 5.48
C ALA A 122 9.59 6.63 5.84
N ALA A 123 8.87 6.30 6.89
CA ALA A 123 8.63 4.93 7.30
C ALA A 123 7.82 4.16 6.26
N PHE A 124 6.79 4.77 5.69
CA PHE A 124 5.99 4.16 4.64
C PHE A 124 6.82 3.81 3.40
N CYS A 125 7.60 4.76 2.91
CA CYS A 125 8.46 4.52 1.75
C CYS A 125 9.46 3.39 2.01
N ARG A 126 10.09 3.40 3.17
CA ARG A 126 11.05 2.36 3.56
C ARG A 126 10.38 1.00 3.75
N ALA A 127 9.20 0.96 4.33
CA ALA A 127 8.45 -0.28 4.51
C ALA A 127 8.09 -0.92 3.17
N ALA A 128 7.71 -0.13 2.17
CA ALA A 128 7.43 -0.65 0.83
C ALA A 128 8.68 -1.28 0.20
N ILE A 129 9.83 -0.64 0.32
CA ILE A 129 11.11 -1.19 -0.17
C ILE A 129 11.46 -2.48 0.58
N GLU A 130 11.37 -2.48 1.90
CA GLU A 130 11.62 -3.67 2.72
C GLU A 130 10.70 -4.83 2.35
N ALA A 131 9.42 -4.55 2.11
CA ALA A 131 8.47 -5.58 1.68
C ALA A 131 8.89 -6.19 0.34
N CYS A 132 9.35 -5.38 -0.61
CA CYS A 132 9.87 -5.88 -1.88
C CYS A 132 11.09 -6.78 -1.70
N GLN A 133 11.96 -6.46 -0.75
CA GLN A 133 13.19 -7.23 -0.48
C GLN A 133 12.91 -8.54 0.27
N ARG A 134 11.85 -8.61 1.05
CA ARG A 134 11.49 -9.78 1.86
C ARG A 134 10.63 -10.81 1.12
N THR A 135 10.17 -10.45 -0.02
CA THR A 135 9.33 -11.30 -0.88
C THR A 135 9.92 -11.37 -2.29
#